data_97d01615cd8e397bc941f8dfce3206e7
#
_entry.id   97d01615cd8e397bc941f8dfce3206e7
#
_cell.length_a   1.000
_cell.length_b   1.000
_cell.length_c   1.000
_cell.angle_alpha   90.00
_cell.angle_beta   90.00
_cell.angle_gamma   90.00
#
_symmetry.space_group_name_H-M   'P 1'
#
loop_
_entity.id
_entity.type
_entity.pdbx_description
1 polymer ?
#
loop_
_entity_poly.entity_id
_entity_poly.type
_entity_poly.pdbx_seq_one_letter_code
_entity_poly.pdbx_strand_id
1 'polypeptide(L)'
;PITLDEFAQRIKQSLPGDTFRYVKGNDKLVKKVALCSGAGVEFLDKAAMQGADTYITGDVKYHEAQHAQELGINIIDAGHFGTELPIVETLAQYLQEENIKQKWQITITADNDATDVFTTIK
;
A
#
# COMPACT_ATOMS: atom_id res chain seq x y z
N PRO A 1 18.47 -5.06 4.04
CA PRO A 1 17.47 -6.10 4.22
C PRO A 1 17.07 -6.24 5.69
N ILE A 2 15.79 -6.38 5.95
CA ILE A 2 15.22 -6.51 7.29
C ILE A 2 14.22 -7.66 7.32
N THR A 3 13.82 -8.09 8.52
CA THR A 3 12.81 -9.14 8.65
C THR A 3 11.43 -8.62 8.22
N LEU A 4 10.53 -9.54 7.90
CA LEU A 4 9.16 -9.18 7.54
C LEU A 4 8.46 -8.44 8.69
N ASP A 5 8.68 -8.88 9.93
CA ASP A 5 8.07 -8.25 11.10
C ASP A 5 8.52 -6.79 11.26
N GLU A 6 9.82 -6.54 11.13
CA GLU A 6 10.36 -5.17 11.19
C GLU A 6 9.83 -4.31 10.04
N PHE A 7 9.76 -4.88 8.84
CA PHE A 7 9.24 -4.18 7.67
C PHE A 7 7.75 -3.83 7.85
N ALA A 8 6.95 -4.79 8.31
CA ALA A 8 5.53 -4.57 8.58
C ALA A 8 5.31 -3.45 9.62
N GLN A 9 6.13 -3.41 10.67
CA GLN A 9 6.06 -2.33 11.66
C GLN A 9 6.40 -0.96 11.05
N ARG A 10 7.39 -0.90 10.17
CA ARG A 10 7.73 0.35 9.47
C ARG A 10 6.61 0.82 8.55
N ILE A 11 5.95 -0.10 7.84
CA ILE A 11 4.80 0.23 7.00
C ILE A 11 3.67 0.78 7.86
N LYS A 12 3.39 0.15 8.99
CA LYS A 12 2.36 0.62 9.94
C LYS A 12 2.64 2.03 10.45
N GLN A 13 3.90 2.36 10.69
CA GLN A 13 4.30 3.70 11.15
C GLN A 13 4.24 4.75 10.02
N SER A 14 4.37 4.33 8.78
CA SER A 14 4.48 5.21 7.61
C SER A 14 3.15 5.51 6.95
N LEU A 15 2.14 4.67 7.12
CA LEU A 15 0.83 4.79 6.49
C LEU A 15 -0.27 5.02 7.52
N PRO A 16 -1.31 5.79 7.15
CA PRO A 16 -2.47 5.95 8.03
C PRO A 16 -3.27 4.66 8.09
N GLY A 17 -4.04 4.52 9.16
CA GLY A 17 -4.91 3.37 9.37
C GLY A 17 -4.49 2.54 10.57
N ASP A 18 -5.31 1.56 10.91
CA ASP A 18 -5.17 0.74 12.10
C ASP A 18 -5.47 -0.75 11.87
N THR A 19 -5.62 -1.16 10.61
CA THR A 19 -5.94 -2.54 10.20
C THR A 19 -4.82 -3.18 9.40
N PHE A 20 -3.58 -3.08 9.90
CA PHE A 20 -2.43 -3.70 9.25
C PHE A 20 -2.33 -5.16 9.65
N ARG A 21 -2.24 -6.02 8.66
CA ARG A 21 -2.04 -7.46 8.85
C ARG A 21 -1.17 -8.01 7.74
N TYR A 22 -0.50 -9.12 7.99
CA TYR A 22 0.36 -9.71 6.98
C TYR A 22 0.38 -11.23 7.08
N VAL A 23 0.76 -11.86 5.98
CA VAL A 23 0.97 -13.29 5.88
C VAL A 23 2.38 -13.57 5.38
N LYS A 24 3.06 -14.45 6.08
CA LYS A 24 4.42 -14.86 5.74
C LYS A 24 4.37 -15.96 4.70
N GLY A 25 4.96 -15.70 3.54
CA GLY A 25 5.05 -16.66 2.45
C GLY A 25 6.45 -17.28 2.30
N ASN A 26 7.48 -16.65 2.91
CA ASN A 26 8.85 -17.17 2.87
C ASN A 26 9.61 -16.74 4.14
N ASP A 27 10.80 -17.32 4.34
CA ASP A 27 11.66 -17.03 5.50
C ASP A 27 12.83 -16.09 5.16
N LYS A 28 12.79 -15.46 4.00
CA LYS A 28 13.86 -14.56 3.54
C LYS A 28 13.75 -13.20 4.21
N LEU A 29 14.86 -12.46 4.21
CA LEU A 29 14.82 -11.05 4.52
C LEU A 29 14.14 -10.30 3.37
N VAL A 30 13.42 -9.22 3.69
CA VAL A 30 12.75 -8.38 2.70
C VAL A 30 13.79 -7.61 1.91
N LYS A 31 13.80 -7.79 0.60
CA LYS A 31 14.75 -7.15 -0.33
C LYS A 31 14.06 -6.51 -1.52
N LYS A 32 13.06 -7.19 -2.10
CA LYS A 32 12.36 -6.71 -3.29
C LYS A 32 10.87 -6.66 -3.01
N VAL A 33 10.36 -5.46 -2.93
CA VAL A 33 8.97 -5.18 -2.59
C VAL A 33 8.22 -4.68 -3.83
N ALA A 34 7.05 -5.22 -4.07
CA ALA A 34 6.09 -4.67 -5.01
C ALA A 34 4.88 -4.13 -4.24
N LEU A 35 4.21 -3.15 -4.78
CA LEU A 35 3.01 -2.60 -4.14
C LEU A 35 1.98 -2.17 -5.17
N CYS A 36 0.72 -2.23 -4.77
CA CYS A 36 -0.39 -1.64 -5.49
C CYS A 36 -1.39 -1.10 -4.46
N SER A 37 -1.65 0.19 -4.48
CA SER A 37 -2.60 0.83 -3.56
C SER A 37 -4.03 0.36 -3.83
N GLY A 38 -4.89 0.50 -2.83
CA GLY A 38 -6.27 0.06 -2.91
C GLY A 38 -6.41 -1.46 -2.89
N ALA A 39 -7.21 -2.02 -3.78
CA ALA A 39 -7.42 -3.46 -3.92
C ALA A 39 -6.62 -3.98 -5.11
N GLY A 40 -5.37 -4.39 -4.88
CA GLY A 40 -4.44 -4.77 -5.95
C GLY A 40 -3.99 -6.23 -5.94
N VAL A 41 -4.73 -7.14 -5.29
CA VAL A 41 -4.30 -8.56 -5.21
C VAL A 41 -4.24 -9.23 -6.58
N GLU A 42 -4.97 -8.74 -7.57
CA GLU A 42 -4.93 -9.26 -8.94
C GLU A 42 -3.54 -9.23 -9.57
N PHE A 43 -2.64 -8.37 -9.07
CA PHE A 43 -1.27 -8.27 -9.56
C PHE A 43 -0.25 -9.07 -8.74
N LEU A 44 -0.70 -9.84 -7.76
CA LEU A 44 0.16 -10.63 -6.87
C LEU A 44 1.03 -11.63 -7.66
N ASP A 45 0.41 -12.39 -8.57
CA ASP A 45 1.13 -13.38 -9.38
C ASP A 45 2.22 -12.71 -10.22
N LYS A 46 1.90 -11.57 -10.80
CA LYS A 46 2.86 -10.80 -11.59
C LYS A 46 4.04 -10.32 -10.76
N ALA A 47 3.77 -9.85 -9.54
CA ALA A 47 4.82 -9.43 -8.61
C ALA A 47 5.75 -10.59 -8.25
N ALA A 48 5.17 -11.75 -7.94
CA ALA A 48 5.92 -12.96 -7.65
C ALA A 48 6.78 -13.41 -8.85
N MET A 49 6.22 -13.38 -10.05
CA MET A 49 6.93 -13.72 -11.29
C MET A 49 8.13 -12.78 -11.56
N GLN A 50 8.03 -11.54 -11.12
CA GLN A 50 9.12 -10.55 -11.25
C GLN A 50 10.14 -10.64 -10.11
N GLY A 51 9.99 -11.61 -9.22
CA GLY A 51 10.94 -11.88 -8.16
C GLY A 51 10.74 -11.04 -6.90
N ALA A 52 9.58 -10.42 -6.71
CA ALA A 52 9.27 -9.77 -5.44
C ALA A 52 9.15 -10.82 -4.33
N ASP A 53 9.74 -10.53 -3.18
CA ASP A 53 9.60 -11.37 -1.99
C ASP A 53 8.44 -10.94 -1.09
N THR A 54 7.99 -9.70 -1.25
CA THR A 54 6.95 -9.08 -0.42
C THR A 54 6.05 -8.19 -1.29
N TYR A 55 4.74 -8.28 -1.07
CA TYR A 55 3.74 -7.50 -1.77
C TYR A 55 2.89 -6.71 -0.79
N ILE A 56 2.65 -5.42 -1.07
CA ILE A 56 1.83 -4.54 -0.24
C ILE A 56 0.60 -4.12 -1.02
N THR A 57 -0.58 -4.31 -0.45
CA THR A 57 -1.85 -3.87 -1.03
C THR A 57 -2.91 -3.73 0.06
N GLY A 58 -4.17 -3.60 -0.31
CA GLY A 58 -5.32 -3.61 0.60
C GLY A 58 -6.39 -4.59 0.14
N ASP A 59 -7.43 -4.75 0.95
CA ASP A 59 -8.60 -5.62 0.67
C ASP A 59 -8.21 -7.06 0.34
N VAL A 60 -7.28 -7.62 1.09
CA VAL A 60 -6.83 -9.01 0.90
C VAL A 60 -7.86 -9.96 1.51
N LYS A 61 -8.39 -10.85 0.69
CA LYS A 61 -9.30 -11.91 1.13
C LYS A 61 -8.52 -13.12 1.65
N TYR A 62 -9.15 -13.91 2.48
CA TYR A 62 -8.52 -15.07 3.11
C TYR A 62 -7.89 -16.03 2.10
N HIS A 63 -8.62 -16.40 1.04
CA HIS A 63 -8.08 -17.30 0.01
C HIS A 63 -6.94 -16.68 -0.79
N GLU A 64 -6.92 -15.36 -0.92
CA GLU A 64 -5.82 -14.64 -1.58
C GLU A 64 -4.56 -14.65 -0.71
N ALA A 65 -4.73 -14.53 0.60
CA ALA A 65 -3.64 -14.68 1.56
C ALA A 65 -3.04 -16.11 1.51
N GLN A 66 -3.89 -17.12 1.42
CA GLN A 66 -3.45 -18.51 1.24
C GLN A 66 -2.68 -18.68 -0.07
N HIS A 67 -3.16 -18.08 -1.14
CA HIS A 67 -2.48 -18.13 -2.45
C HIS A 67 -1.09 -17.50 -2.38
N ALA A 68 -0.92 -16.39 -1.66
CA ALA A 68 0.38 -15.78 -1.44
C ALA A 68 1.36 -16.75 -0.75
N GLN A 69 0.89 -17.50 0.25
CA GLN A 69 1.71 -18.52 0.89
C GLN A 69 2.13 -19.61 -0.08
N GLU A 70 1.22 -20.06 -0.95
CA GLU A 70 1.52 -21.08 -1.96
C GLU A 70 2.54 -20.59 -2.98
N LEU A 71 2.49 -19.31 -3.36
CA LEU A 71 3.47 -18.69 -4.25
C LEU A 71 4.81 -18.43 -3.58
N GLY A 72 4.89 -18.49 -2.26
CA GLY A 72 6.10 -18.16 -1.51
C GLY A 72 6.41 -16.67 -1.44
N ILE A 73 5.41 -15.81 -1.54
CA ILE A 73 5.55 -14.36 -1.42
C ILE A 73 4.85 -13.88 -0.14
N ASN A 74 5.48 -12.97 0.60
CA ASN A 74 4.83 -12.32 1.73
C ASN A 74 3.79 -11.34 1.22
N ILE A 75 2.66 -11.20 1.91
CA ILE A 75 1.67 -10.19 1.57
C ILE A 75 1.32 -9.36 2.81
N ILE A 76 1.34 -8.04 2.65
CA ILE A 76 0.94 -7.09 3.69
C ILE A 76 -0.34 -6.41 3.22
N ASP A 77 -1.41 -6.59 3.99
CA ASP A 77 -2.65 -5.82 3.82
C ASP A 77 -2.54 -4.56 4.68
N ALA A 78 -2.23 -3.45 4.02
CA ALA A 78 -2.07 -2.15 4.66
C ALA A 78 -3.33 -1.28 4.54
N GLY A 79 -4.43 -1.87 4.08
CA GLY A 79 -5.71 -1.21 3.94
C GLY A 79 -5.90 -0.50 2.60
N HIS A 80 -7.14 -0.47 2.13
CA HIS A 80 -7.49 0.19 0.87
C HIS A 80 -7.29 1.71 0.99
N PHE A 81 -7.98 2.32 1.94
CA PHE A 81 -7.95 3.77 2.16
C PHE A 81 -6.53 4.24 2.52
N GLY A 82 -5.87 3.57 3.46
CA GLY A 82 -4.55 3.99 3.94
C GLY A 82 -3.45 3.93 2.87
N THR A 83 -3.54 2.99 1.94
CA THR A 83 -2.57 2.90 0.84
C THR A 83 -2.82 3.90 -0.28
N GLU A 84 -4.05 4.39 -0.43
CA GLU A 84 -4.41 5.39 -1.45
C GLU A 84 -4.25 6.83 -0.97
N LEU A 85 -4.45 7.09 0.33
CA LEU A 85 -4.44 8.44 0.87
C LEU A 85 -3.15 9.25 0.55
N PRO A 86 -1.95 8.67 0.59
CA PRO A 86 -0.72 9.41 0.33
C PRO A 86 -0.66 10.09 -1.05
N ILE A 87 -1.35 9.56 -2.07
CA ILE A 87 -1.32 10.13 -3.41
C ILE A 87 -1.99 11.50 -3.47
N VAL A 88 -2.93 11.79 -2.57
CA VAL A 88 -3.70 13.05 -2.57
C VAL A 88 -2.77 14.25 -2.43
N GLU A 89 -1.90 14.24 -1.42
CA GLU A 89 -0.91 15.31 -1.22
C GLU A 89 0.09 15.39 -2.38
N THR A 90 0.60 14.25 -2.81
CA THR A 90 1.58 14.19 -3.91
C THR A 90 0.99 14.73 -5.20
N LEU A 91 -0.24 14.35 -5.54
CA LEU A 91 -0.92 14.83 -6.73
C LEU A 91 -1.27 16.31 -6.64
N ALA A 92 -1.77 16.76 -5.48
CA ALA A 92 -2.07 18.16 -5.27
C ALA A 92 -0.83 19.04 -5.45
N GLN A 93 0.29 18.64 -4.88
CA GLN A 93 1.56 19.33 -5.02
C GLN A 93 2.02 19.40 -6.47
N TYR A 94 1.95 18.30 -7.19
CA TYR A 94 2.30 18.24 -8.62
C TYR A 94 1.43 19.19 -9.43
N LEU A 95 0.11 19.16 -9.22
CA LEU A 95 -0.83 20.02 -9.94
C LEU A 95 -0.63 21.50 -9.59
N GLN A 96 -0.30 21.82 -8.34
CA GLN A 96 0.02 23.20 -7.92
C GLN A 96 1.24 23.72 -8.66
N GLU A 97 2.30 22.92 -8.79
CA GLU A 97 3.50 23.28 -9.54
C GLU A 97 3.19 23.47 -11.02
N GLU A 98 2.42 22.58 -11.64
CA GLU A 98 1.99 22.72 -13.04
C GLU A 98 1.10 23.95 -13.26
N ASN A 99 0.20 24.24 -12.29
CA ASN A 99 -0.64 25.45 -12.33
C ASN A 99 0.20 26.72 -12.46
N ILE A 100 1.30 26.80 -11.71
CA ILE A 100 2.23 27.93 -11.78
C ILE A 100 2.94 27.98 -13.15
N LYS A 101 3.48 26.85 -13.59
CA LYS A 101 4.23 26.77 -14.86
C LYS A 101 3.35 27.11 -16.07
N GLN A 102 2.14 26.56 -16.11
CA GLN A 102 1.22 26.68 -17.23
C GLN A 102 0.32 27.90 -17.14
N LYS A 103 0.39 28.63 -16.03
CA LYS A 103 -0.44 29.84 -15.77
C LYS A 103 -1.93 29.56 -15.92
N TRP A 104 -2.38 28.44 -15.34
CA TRP A 104 -3.81 28.08 -15.42
C TRP A 104 -4.70 29.00 -14.59
N GLN A 105 -4.16 29.62 -13.53
CA GLN A 105 -4.91 30.57 -12.68
C GLN A 105 -6.11 29.91 -11.99
N ILE A 106 -5.93 28.66 -11.55
CA ILE A 106 -6.96 27.91 -10.81
C ILE A 106 -6.47 27.65 -9.38
N THR A 107 -7.39 27.35 -8.49
CA THR A 107 -7.08 26.98 -7.11
C THR A 107 -7.08 25.45 -7.00
N ILE A 108 -5.99 24.90 -6.47
CA ILE A 108 -5.83 23.44 -6.29
C ILE A 108 -5.54 23.21 -4.82
N THR A 109 -6.37 22.40 -4.17
CA THR A 109 -6.22 22.06 -2.75
C THR A 109 -6.36 20.55 -2.57
N ALA A 110 -5.60 20.00 -1.61
CA ALA A 110 -5.78 18.62 -1.19
C ALA A 110 -6.93 18.53 -0.19
N ASP A 111 -7.72 17.46 -0.28
CA ASP A 111 -8.72 17.14 0.74
C ASP A 111 -8.01 16.42 1.90
N ASN A 112 -7.73 17.15 2.96
CA ASN A 112 -7.09 16.62 4.17
C ASN A 112 -8.10 16.11 5.20
N ASP A 113 -9.39 16.23 4.93
CA ASP A 113 -10.47 15.82 5.83
C ASP A 113 -11.06 14.45 5.49
N ALA A 114 -10.58 13.83 4.41
CA ALA A 114 -11.04 12.51 4.02
C ALA A 114 -10.67 11.47 5.09
N THR A 115 -11.64 10.66 5.46
CA THR A 115 -11.48 9.59 6.45
C THR A 115 -11.95 8.26 5.90
N ASP A 116 -11.41 7.16 6.44
CA ASP A 116 -11.91 5.83 6.11
C ASP A 116 -13.38 5.71 6.48
N VAL A 117 -14.19 5.10 5.59
CA VAL A 117 -15.61 4.87 5.86
C VAL A 117 -15.81 3.78 6.92
N PHE A 118 -14.83 2.91 7.10
CA PHE A 118 -14.89 1.86 8.12
C PHE A 118 -14.35 2.35 9.45
N THR A 119 -15.01 1.94 10.53
CA THR A 119 -14.49 2.07 11.89
C THR A 119 -14.03 0.71 12.38
N THR A 120 -12.78 0.64 12.80
CA THR A 120 -12.22 -0.62 13.33
C THR A 120 -12.61 -0.79 14.80
N ILE A 121 -13.20 -1.93 15.12
CA ILE A 121 -13.50 -2.33 16.49
C ILE A 121 -12.22 -2.87 17.13
N LYS A 122 -11.81 -2.26 18.23
CA LYS A 122 -10.58 -2.63 18.93
C LYS A 122 -10.88 -3.36 20.23
#